data_02cb1aa8e552f172d18edb90b3af4d53
#
_entry.id   02cb1aa8e552f172d18edb90b3af4d53
#
_cell.length_a   1.000
_cell.length_b   1.000
_cell.length_c   1.000
_cell.angle_alpha   90.00
_cell.angle_beta   90.00
_cell.angle_gamma   90.00
#
_symmetry.space_group_name_H-M   'P 1'
#
loop_
_entity.id
_entity.type
_entity.pdbx_description
1 polymer ?
#
loop_
_entity_poly.entity_id
_entity_poly.type
_entity_poly.pdbx_seq_one_letter_code
_entity_poly.pdbx_strand_id
1 'polypeptide(L)'
;MLYALICTDKPGSLAARKANRPRHLAYLKSLGETLVLAGPFTESDGQTMNGSLIVVEAASIDAARKIATNDPFARLGIFASVDIRPWLWTMNNPGKEA
;
A
#
# COMPACT_ATOMS: atom_id res chain seq x y z
N MET A 1 -5.69 8.89 12.45
CA MET A 1 -6.72 8.16 11.68
C MET A 1 -6.06 7.22 10.70
N LEU A 2 -6.57 6.00 10.59
CA LEU A 2 -6.03 5.04 9.65
C LEU A 2 -6.68 5.19 8.28
N TYR A 3 -5.88 4.98 7.25
CA TYR A 3 -6.35 4.95 5.86
C TYR A 3 -5.85 3.70 5.19
N ALA A 4 -6.73 3.03 4.47
CA ALA A 4 -6.37 1.90 3.62
C ALA A 4 -6.10 2.41 2.21
N LEU A 5 -4.92 2.12 1.70
CA LEU A 5 -4.53 2.42 0.32
C LEU A 5 -4.67 1.12 -0.46
N ILE A 6 -5.64 1.07 -1.35
CA ILE A 6 -5.94 -0.12 -2.16
C ILE A 6 -5.41 0.16 -3.55
N CYS A 7 -4.27 -0.44 -3.87
CA CYS A 7 -3.53 -0.17 -5.09
C CYS A 7 -3.73 -1.32 -6.07
N THR A 8 -4.15 -1.00 -7.29
CA THR A 8 -4.35 -1.98 -8.35
C THR A 8 -3.30 -1.77 -9.42
N ASP A 9 -2.56 -2.81 -9.79
CA ASP A 9 -1.53 -2.71 -10.82
C ASP A 9 -2.16 -2.63 -12.21
N LYS A 10 -1.44 -1.96 -13.12
CA LYS A 10 -1.78 -2.02 -14.54
C LYS A 10 -1.56 -3.44 -15.06
N PRO A 11 -2.41 -3.92 -15.99
CA PRO A 11 -2.15 -5.20 -16.64
C PRO A 11 -0.73 -5.24 -17.23
N GLY A 12 -0.06 -6.39 -17.11
CA GLY A 12 1.28 -6.57 -17.65
C GLY A 12 2.40 -5.93 -16.83
N SER A 13 2.15 -5.54 -15.58
CA SER A 13 3.14 -4.86 -14.75
C SER A 13 3.97 -5.78 -13.86
N LEU A 14 3.77 -7.11 -13.93
CA LEU A 14 4.43 -8.02 -12.99
C LEU A 14 5.95 -7.93 -13.04
N ALA A 15 6.54 -7.90 -14.24
CA ALA A 15 7.99 -7.82 -14.38
C ALA A 15 8.53 -6.51 -13.80
N ALA A 16 7.86 -5.39 -14.07
CA ALA A 16 8.25 -4.09 -13.53
C ALA A 16 8.09 -4.06 -12.00
N ARG A 17 7.01 -4.65 -11.48
CA ARG A 17 6.81 -4.76 -10.04
C ARG A 17 7.94 -5.53 -9.37
N LYS A 18 8.30 -6.69 -9.90
CA LYS A 18 9.39 -7.50 -9.35
C LYS A 18 10.72 -6.78 -9.42
N ALA A 19 11.02 -6.13 -10.52
CA ALA A 19 12.28 -5.41 -10.72
C ALA A 19 12.42 -4.21 -9.76
N ASN A 20 11.31 -3.56 -9.39
CA ASN A 20 11.31 -2.36 -8.56
C ASN A 20 10.83 -2.61 -7.13
N ARG A 21 10.55 -3.86 -6.77
CA ARG A 21 10.08 -4.21 -5.44
C ARG A 21 11.05 -3.79 -4.32
N PRO A 22 12.37 -3.92 -4.47
CA PRO A 22 13.28 -3.46 -3.42
C PRO A 22 13.12 -1.97 -3.10
N ARG A 23 12.86 -1.13 -4.09
CA ARG A 23 12.61 0.31 -3.89
C ARG A 23 11.32 0.56 -3.14
N HIS A 24 10.27 -0.17 -3.51
CA HIS A 24 8.96 -0.09 -2.86
C HIS A 24 9.07 -0.49 -1.39
N LEU A 25 9.73 -1.60 -1.09
CA LEU A 25 9.91 -2.07 0.28
C LEU A 25 10.76 -1.09 1.11
N ALA A 26 11.80 -0.51 0.51
CA ALA A 26 12.62 0.49 1.17
C ALA A 26 11.81 1.75 1.51
N TYR A 27 10.96 2.18 0.58
CA TYR A 27 10.05 3.31 0.82
C TYR A 27 9.11 3.02 1.98
N LEU A 28 8.46 1.85 1.99
CA LEU A 28 7.53 1.49 3.06
C LEU A 28 8.25 1.44 4.42
N LYS A 29 9.46 0.88 4.46
CA LYS A 29 10.26 0.88 5.70
C LYS A 29 10.58 2.28 6.18
N SER A 30 10.82 3.21 5.26
CA SER A 30 11.14 4.60 5.62
C SER A 30 9.98 5.32 6.31
N LEU A 31 8.76 4.82 6.17
CA LEU A 31 7.59 5.41 6.83
C LEU A 31 7.57 5.15 8.34
N GLY A 32 8.34 4.18 8.83
CA GLY A 32 8.41 3.88 10.25
C GLY A 32 7.05 3.55 10.83
N GLU A 33 6.70 4.20 11.94
CA GLU A 33 5.43 3.97 12.63
C GLU A 33 4.21 4.45 11.86
N THR A 34 4.38 5.29 10.85
CA THR A 34 3.29 5.70 9.96
C THR A 34 2.73 4.52 9.21
N LEU A 35 3.57 3.54 8.87
CA LEU A 35 3.14 2.30 8.23
C LEU A 35 2.59 1.35 9.29
N VAL A 36 1.33 0.96 9.15
CA VAL A 36 0.68 0.03 10.07
C VAL A 36 0.84 -1.40 9.60
N LEU A 37 0.51 -1.66 8.34
CA LEU A 37 0.71 -2.96 7.70
C LEU A 37 0.72 -2.79 6.18
N ALA A 38 1.31 -3.74 5.49
CA ALA A 38 1.30 -3.74 4.03
C ALA A 38 1.54 -5.15 3.50
N GLY A 39 1.01 -5.41 2.31
CA GLY A 39 1.24 -6.65 1.61
C GLY A 39 0.66 -6.58 0.20
N PRO A 40 1.14 -7.43 -0.72
CA PRO A 40 0.60 -7.45 -2.07
C PRO A 40 -0.76 -8.15 -2.14
N PHE A 41 -1.62 -7.67 -3.03
CA PHE A 41 -2.71 -8.47 -3.54
C PHE A 41 -2.15 -9.45 -4.58
N THR A 42 -2.81 -10.57 -4.75
CA THR A 42 -2.38 -11.59 -5.70
C THR A 42 -3.56 -12.06 -6.55
N GLU A 43 -3.22 -12.76 -7.64
CA GLU A 43 -4.20 -13.57 -8.36
C GLU A 43 -4.69 -14.71 -7.47
N SER A 44 -5.63 -15.51 -7.97
CA SER A 44 -6.20 -16.62 -7.20
C SER A 44 -5.18 -17.70 -6.81
N ASP A 45 -4.00 -17.70 -7.44
CA ASP A 45 -2.89 -18.60 -7.08
C ASP A 45 -2.22 -18.25 -5.76
N GLY A 46 -2.53 -17.10 -5.18
CA GLY A 46 -1.92 -16.63 -3.93
C GLY A 46 -0.46 -16.22 -4.05
N GLN A 47 0.08 -16.10 -5.25
CA GLN A 47 1.49 -15.83 -5.48
C GLN A 47 1.75 -14.71 -6.49
N THR A 48 1.00 -14.66 -7.59
CA THR A 48 1.20 -13.67 -8.65
C THR A 48 0.67 -12.31 -8.20
N MET A 49 1.57 -11.40 -7.88
CA MET A 49 1.23 -10.09 -7.35
C MET A 49 0.59 -9.19 -8.41
N ASN A 50 -0.52 -8.55 -8.07
CA ASN A 50 -1.25 -7.65 -8.96
C ASN A 50 -1.74 -6.36 -8.30
N GLY A 51 -1.25 -6.06 -7.11
CA GLY A 51 -1.63 -4.87 -6.37
C GLY A 51 -0.99 -4.83 -5.00
N SER A 52 -1.41 -3.88 -4.19
CA SER A 52 -0.92 -3.72 -2.82
C SER A 52 -2.03 -3.21 -1.92
N LEU A 53 -2.07 -3.73 -0.69
CA LEU A 53 -2.82 -3.14 0.40
C LEU A 53 -1.82 -2.50 1.35
N ILE A 54 -1.99 -1.20 1.60
CA ILE A 54 -1.10 -0.46 2.50
C ILE A 54 -1.99 0.30 3.48
N VAL A 55 -1.80 0.10 4.77
CA VAL A 55 -2.54 0.84 5.79
C VAL A 55 -1.58 1.77 6.51
N VAL A 56 -1.95 3.05 6.55
CA VAL A 56 -1.11 4.09 7.14
C VAL A 56 -1.89 4.91 8.17
N GLU A 57 -1.18 5.45 9.14
CA GLU A 57 -1.69 6.50 10.03
C GLU A 57 -1.41 7.85 9.40
N ALA A 58 -2.44 8.68 9.24
CA ALA A 58 -2.27 10.00 8.65
C ALA A 58 -3.26 11.00 9.28
N ALA A 59 -2.90 12.28 9.23
CA ALA A 59 -3.72 13.34 9.79
C ALA A 59 -4.95 13.65 8.92
N SER A 60 -4.87 13.35 7.62
CA SER A 60 -5.93 13.64 6.66
C SER A 60 -5.82 12.71 5.46
N ILE A 61 -6.89 12.67 4.66
CA ILE A 61 -6.87 11.92 3.41
C ILE A 61 -5.81 12.46 2.44
N ASP A 62 -5.57 13.77 2.45
CA ASP A 62 -4.54 14.37 1.61
C ASP A 62 -3.15 13.93 2.02
N ALA A 63 -2.89 13.80 3.31
CA ALA A 63 -1.63 13.25 3.82
C ALA A 63 -1.46 11.79 3.39
N ALA A 64 -2.52 10.98 3.48
CA ALA A 64 -2.49 9.60 3.01
C ALA A 64 -2.24 9.53 1.50
N ARG A 65 -2.85 10.43 0.73
CA ARG A 65 -2.66 10.51 -0.73
C ARG A 65 -1.20 10.80 -1.09
N LYS A 66 -0.55 11.70 -0.35
CA LYS A 66 0.87 11.99 -0.58
C LYS A 66 1.75 10.77 -0.35
N ILE A 67 1.43 9.98 0.68
CA ILE A 67 2.15 8.73 0.94
C ILE A 67 2.02 7.79 -0.27
N ALA A 68 0.81 7.62 -0.79
CA ALA A 68 0.56 6.78 -1.96
C ALA A 68 1.29 7.30 -3.20
N THR A 69 1.24 8.61 -3.43
CA THR A 69 1.86 9.25 -4.61
C THR A 69 3.38 9.12 -4.60
N ASN A 70 3.99 9.13 -3.42
CA ASN A 70 5.44 9.04 -3.29
C ASN A 70 5.98 7.60 -3.33
N ASP A 71 5.11 6.60 -3.34
CA ASP A 71 5.54 5.21 -3.51
C ASP A 71 6.20 5.05 -4.89
N PRO A 72 7.39 4.43 -4.97
CA PRO A 72 8.04 4.15 -6.25
C PRO A 72 7.15 3.44 -7.26
N PHE A 73 6.26 2.56 -6.81
CA PHE A 73 5.30 1.90 -7.71
C PHE A 73 4.33 2.89 -8.37
N ALA A 74 3.90 3.91 -7.62
CA ALA A 74 3.07 4.97 -8.19
C ALA A 74 3.87 5.83 -9.17
N ARG A 75 5.08 6.23 -8.79
CA ARG A 75 5.95 7.08 -9.62
C ARG A 75 6.36 6.42 -10.92
N LEU A 76 6.53 5.10 -10.92
CA LEU A 76 6.90 4.33 -12.10
C LEU A 76 5.70 3.94 -12.96
N GLY A 77 4.51 4.33 -12.55
CA GLY A 77 3.31 4.02 -13.32
C GLY A 77 2.87 2.56 -13.25
N ILE A 78 3.27 1.84 -12.22
CA ILE A 78 2.88 0.44 -12.03
C ILE A 78 1.42 0.36 -11.58
N PHE A 79 0.98 1.28 -10.69
CA PHE A 79 -0.41 1.32 -10.26
C PHE A 79 -1.31 1.90 -11.34
N ALA A 80 -2.39 1.19 -11.68
CA ALA A 80 -3.47 1.72 -12.51
C ALA A 80 -4.35 2.67 -11.70
N SER A 81 -4.58 2.33 -10.44
CA SER A 81 -5.42 3.13 -9.54
C SER A 81 -5.02 2.93 -8.10
N VAL A 82 -5.32 3.93 -7.28
CA VAL A 82 -5.20 3.85 -5.83
C VAL A 82 -6.50 4.37 -5.24
N ASP A 83 -7.21 3.51 -4.52
CA ASP A 83 -8.40 3.88 -3.78
C ASP A 83 -8.00 4.09 -2.31
N ILE A 84 -8.30 5.26 -1.76
CA ILE A 84 -7.91 5.62 -0.40
C ILE A 84 -9.17 5.74 0.44
N ARG A 85 -9.23 4.92 1.50
CA ARG A 85 -10.42 4.87 2.35
C ARG A 85 -10.06 5.01 3.82
N PRO A 86 -10.77 5.85 4.58
CA PRO A 86 -10.66 5.82 6.03
C PRO A 86 -11.05 4.43 6.55
N TRP A 87 -10.31 3.94 7.55
CA TRP A 87 -10.52 2.59 8.05
C TRP A 87 -10.38 2.56 9.57
N LEU A 88 -11.28 1.85 10.23
CA LEU A 88 -11.23 1.58 11.67
C LEU A 88 -10.81 0.14 11.90
N TRP A 89 -9.73 -0.05 12.63
CA TRP A 89 -9.27 -1.37 13.00
C TRP A 89 -9.92 -1.77 14.33
N THR A 90 -11.04 -2.46 14.25
CA THR A 90 -11.86 -2.76 15.42
C THR A 90 -11.59 -4.12 16.05
N MET A 91 -11.01 -5.06 15.32
CA MET A 91 -10.77 -6.43 15.79
C MET A 91 -9.34 -6.86 15.55
N ASN A 92 -8.80 -7.60 16.48
CA ASN A 92 -7.44 -8.13 16.39
C ASN A 92 -6.36 -7.06 16.19
N ASN A 93 -6.61 -5.88 16.71
CA ASN A 93 -5.62 -4.81 16.69
C ASN A 93 -4.59 -5.10 17.79
N PRO A 94 -3.33 -5.46 17.45
CA PRO A 94 -2.37 -5.92 18.46
C PRO A 94 -1.90 -4.85 19.42
N GLY A 95 -2.01 -3.58 19.04
CA GLY A 95 -1.50 -2.49 19.86
C GLY A 95 -2.57 -1.68 20.57
N LYS A 96 -3.84 -1.95 20.32
CA LYS A 96 -4.93 -1.09 20.77
C LYS A 96 -6.22 -1.85 21.04
N GLU A 97 -6.99 -1.34 21.98
CA GLU A 97 -8.37 -1.75 22.13
C GLU A 97 -9.20 -1.07 21.05
N ALA A 98 -10.11 -1.82 20.48
CA ALA A 98 -11.00 -1.32 19.46
C ALA A 98 -12.03 -0.36 20.05
#